data_b01545b737de696b67a1d1d15e3b9347
#
_entry.id   b01545b737de696b67a1d1d15e3b9347
#
_cell.length_a   1.000
_cell.length_b   1.000
_cell.length_c   1.000
_cell.angle_alpha   90.00
_cell.angle_beta   90.00
_cell.angle_gamma   90.00
#
_symmetry.space_group_name_H-M   'P 1'
#
loop_
_entity.id
_entity.type
_entity.pdbx_description
1 polymer ?
#
loop_
_entity_poly.entity_id
_entity_poly.type
_entity_poly.pdbx_seq_one_letter_code
_entity_poly.pdbx_strand_id
1 'polypeptide(L)'
;MAALRLAWRRWALRAPSLRLCLCRAGSAAGPLSVPERIQEKRRAALLGGGQSRIDAQHQRGKLTARERVLLLLDPDSFVEYDMFVEHRCSDFGMEADKNKYPGDSVVTGQGRINGRLAYVFSQDFTVFGGSLSGAHAQKICKIMDQAAMVGAPVIGLNDSGGARIQEGVESLAGYADIFLRNVLCSGVIPQISLIMGPCAGGAVYSPALTDFTFMVKDTSYLFITGPDVVKSVTNEDVTQEQLGGAKTHTAVSGVAHRAFENDIDALLNLREFFNYLPLSNRDPAPVRECHDPSNRLVPELDTIVPMESTKAYDMLDIIHAIVDEREFFEIMPSYARNIVVGFARMNGRTIGIVGNQPKVASGCLDINSSVKGARFVRFCDAFNIPLITFVDVPGFLPGTAQEYGGIIRHGAKLLFAFAEATVPKITIITRKAYGGAYDVMSSKHLRGDVNYTWPTAEVAVMGAKGAVQIIFRGKGAHAEAEYIDKFANPFPAAIRGFVDDLIQPDTTRLRICRDLEVLASKVQTNPWKKHANMPL
;
A
#
# COMPACT_ATOMS: atom_id res chain seq x y z
N MET A 1 -25.26 0.01 -5.36
CA MET A 1 -25.43 0.58 -6.72
C MET A 1 -26.60 1.56 -6.81
N ALA A 2 -27.82 1.26 -6.34
CA ALA A 2 -28.97 2.19 -6.38
C ALA A 2 -28.82 3.39 -5.42
N ALA A 3 -28.30 3.20 -4.22
CA ALA A 3 -28.08 4.26 -3.23
C ALA A 3 -27.03 5.30 -3.66
N LEU A 4 -25.99 4.87 -4.40
CA LEU A 4 -24.96 5.74 -4.94
C LEU A 4 -25.47 6.63 -6.08
N ARG A 5 -26.40 6.10 -6.92
CA ARG A 5 -27.06 6.91 -7.96
C ARG A 5 -27.99 7.96 -7.38
N LEU A 6 -28.60 7.69 -6.20
CA LEU A 6 -29.43 8.69 -5.50
C LEU A 6 -28.58 9.77 -4.81
N ALA A 7 -27.43 9.42 -4.23
CA ALA A 7 -26.51 10.38 -3.65
C ALA A 7 -25.94 11.32 -4.70
N TRP A 8 -25.59 10.80 -5.88
CA TRP A 8 -25.06 11.60 -6.99
C TRP A 8 -26.11 12.56 -7.57
N ARG A 9 -27.37 12.11 -7.70
CA ARG A 9 -28.49 13.00 -8.12
C ARG A 9 -28.78 14.09 -7.07
N ARG A 10 -28.67 13.81 -5.77
CA ARG A 10 -28.86 14.82 -4.72
C ARG A 10 -27.69 15.82 -4.65
N TRP A 11 -26.47 15.40 -5.01
CA TRP A 11 -25.31 16.28 -5.06
C TRP A 11 -25.32 17.16 -6.31
N ALA A 12 -25.63 16.62 -7.48
CA ALA A 12 -25.78 17.38 -8.72
C ALA A 12 -26.91 18.44 -8.64
N LEU A 13 -27.91 18.24 -7.78
CA LEU A 13 -28.99 19.19 -7.53
C LEU A 13 -28.64 20.27 -6.48
N ARG A 14 -27.52 20.12 -5.74
CA ARG A 14 -27.02 21.10 -4.76
C ARG A 14 -25.81 21.90 -5.22
N ALA A 15 -25.23 21.55 -6.35
CA ALA A 15 -24.28 22.46 -7.00
C ALA A 15 -25.02 23.78 -7.29
N PRO A 16 -24.47 24.96 -6.90
CA PRO A 16 -25.11 26.23 -7.21
C PRO A 16 -25.31 26.27 -8.72
N SER A 17 -26.57 26.32 -9.15
CA SER A 17 -26.96 26.41 -10.54
C SER A 17 -26.20 27.58 -11.16
N LEU A 18 -25.20 27.29 -11.99
CA LEU A 18 -24.61 28.24 -12.92
C LEU A 18 -25.73 28.66 -13.90
N ARG A 19 -26.54 29.62 -13.50
CA ARG A 19 -27.36 30.36 -14.48
C ARG A 19 -26.36 31.06 -15.40
N LEU A 20 -26.28 30.58 -16.63
CA LEU A 20 -25.69 31.32 -17.71
C LEU A 20 -26.37 32.70 -17.75
N CYS A 21 -25.69 33.71 -17.25
CA CYS A 21 -26.01 35.09 -17.58
C CYS A 21 -25.53 35.30 -19.00
N LEU A 22 -26.45 35.24 -19.96
CA LEU A 22 -26.23 35.70 -21.31
C LEU A 22 -25.64 37.12 -21.26
N CYS A 23 -24.43 37.26 -21.73
CA CYS A 23 -23.74 38.55 -21.87
C CYS A 23 -24.60 39.49 -22.70
N ARG A 24 -25.11 40.56 -22.11
CA ARG A 24 -25.47 41.77 -22.83
C ARG A 24 -24.18 42.46 -23.26
N ALA A 25 -23.97 42.54 -24.54
CA ALA A 25 -22.94 43.38 -25.12
C ALA A 25 -23.22 44.85 -24.78
N GLY A 26 -22.20 45.57 -24.32
CA GLY A 26 -22.13 47.02 -24.40
C GLY A 26 -22.53 47.83 -23.15
N SER A 27 -21.63 47.90 -22.19
CA SER A 27 -21.36 49.14 -21.40
C SER A 27 -19.95 49.03 -20.86
N ALA A 28 -19.16 50.09 -20.88
CA ALA A 28 -17.84 50.16 -20.27
C ALA A 28 -17.99 49.95 -18.76
N ALA A 29 -17.77 48.67 -18.33
CA ALA A 29 -17.78 48.33 -16.93
C ALA A 29 -16.57 49.01 -16.26
N GLY A 30 -16.81 49.79 -15.21
CA GLY A 30 -15.75 50.34 -14.36
C GLY A 30 -14.87 49.23 -13.80
N PRO A 31 -13.72 49.56 -13.18
CA PRO A 31 -12.83 48.55 -12.65
C PRO A 31 -13.55 47.70 -11.60
N LEU A 32 -13.44 46.36 -11.74
CA LEU A 32 -14.03 45.37 -10.82
C LEU A 32 -13.62 45.69 -9.36
N SER A 33 -14.54 45.55 -8.45
CA SER A 33 -14.24 45.61 -7.00
C SER A 33 -13.31 44.47 -6.59
N VAL A 34 -12.61 44.61 -5.46
CA VAL A 34 -11.70 43.58 -4.95
C VAL A 34 -12.38 42.23 -4.78
N PRO A 35 -13.59 42.11 -4.20
CA PRO A 35 -14.32 40.83 -4.10
C PRO A 35 -14.63 40.21 -5.47
N GLU A 36 -15.03 41.02 -6.45
CA GLU A 36 -15.33 40.54 -7.79
C GLU A 36 -14.07 40.00 -8.50
N ARG A 37 -12.93 40.69 -8.33
CA ARG A 37 -11.62 40.25 -8.84
C ARG A 37 -11.19 38.93 -8.22
N ILE A 38 -11.38 38.74 -6.90
CA ILE A 38 -11.08 37.48 -6.20
C ILE A 38 -11.96 36.36 -6.77
N GLN A 39 -13.26 36.60 -6.96
CA GLN A 39 -14.17 35.60 -7.52
C GLN A 39 -13.82 35.22 -8.95
N GLU A 40 -13.42 36.19 -9.78
CA GLU A 40 -12.98 35.95 -11.14
C GLU A 40 -11.71 35.09 -11.19
N LYS A 41 -10.70 35.43 -10.40
CA LYS A 41 -9.47 34.64 -10.27
C LYS A 41 -9.73 33.23 -9.75
N ARG A 42 -10.63 33.06 -8.78
CA ARG A 42 -11.05 31.74 -8.30
C ARG A 42 -11.74 30.93 -9.39
N ARG A 43 -12.66 31.53 -10.16
CA ARG A 43 -13.30 30.85 -11.29
C ARG A 43 -12.29 30.39 -12.33
N ALA A 44 -11.30 31.23 -12.67
CA ALA A 44 -10.23 30.86 -13.59
C ALA A 44 -9.41 29.68 -13.06
N ALA A 45 -9.04 29.69 -11.77
CA ALA A 45 -8.32 28.57 -11.15
C ALA A 45 -9.13 27.25 -11.12
N LEU A 46 -10.46 27.33 -10.94
CA LEU A 46 -11.33 26.17 -10.95
C LEU A 46 -11.47 25.52 -12.34
N LEU A 47 -11.28 26.29 -13.40
CA LEU A 47 -11.36 25.79 -14.78
C LEU A 47 -10.10 25.03 -15.23
N GLY A 48 -9.00 25.13 -14.51
CA GLY A 48 -7.73 24.51 -14.90
C GLY A 48 -7.35 24.84 -16.35
N GLY A 49 -7.18 23.84 -17.19
CA GLY A 49 -6.86 24.00 -18.62
C GLY A 49 -8.04 24.42 -19.52
N GLY A 50 -9.23 24.63 -18.95
CA GLY A 50 -10.44 25.06 -19.65
C GLY A 50 -11.39 23.91 -20.01
N GLN A 51 -12.66 24.26 -20.30
CA GLN A 51 -13.76 23.30 -20.46
C GLN A 51 -13.47 22.22 -21.50
N SER A 52 -12.90 22.57 -22.64
CA SER A 52 -12.58 21.60 -23.71
C SER A 52 -11.63 20.50 -23.26
N ARG A 53 -10.65 20.82 -22.41
CA ARG A 53 -9.71 19.83 -21.85
C ARG A 53 -10.34 19.01 -20.73
N ILE A 54 -11.25 19.59 -19.96
CA ILE A 54 -12.09 18.88 -18.97
C ILE A 54 -12.95 17.84 -19.70
N ASP A 55 -13.64 18.24 -20.75
CA ASP A 55 -14.48 17.34 -21.56
C ASP A 55 -13.67 16.19 -22.15
N ALA A 56 -12.44 16.46 -22.61
CA ALA A 56 -11.52 15.44 -23.12
C ALA A 56 -11.09 14.43 -22.03
N GLN A 57 -10.93 14.85 -20.76
CA GLN A 57 -10.67 13.94 -19.63
C GLN A 57 -11.89 13.04 -19.39
N HIS A 58 -13.09 13.62 -19.33
CA HIS A 58 -14.33 12.86 -19.12
C HIS A 58 -14.60 11.85 -20.25
N GLN A 59 -14.32 12.22 -21.51
CA GLN A 59 -14.44 11.30 -22.65
C GLN A 59 -13.51 10.07 -22.53
N ARG A 60 -12.38 10.21 -21.85
CA ARG A 60 -11.46 9.11 -21.55
C ARG A 60 -11.84 8.31 -20.30
N GLY A 61 -12.99 8.59 -19.68
CA GLY A 61 -13.45 7.95 -18.46
C GLY A 61 -12.71 8.39 -17.19
N LYS A 62 -11.97 9.50 -17.24
CA LYS A 62 -11.17 10.03 -16.12
C LYS A 62 -11.85 11.24 -15.50
N LEU A 63 -11.68 11.40 -14.19
CA LEU A 63 -12.05 12.60 -13.45
C LEU A 63 -10.96 13.67 -13.58
N THR A 64 -11.34 14.93 -13.38
CA THR A 64 -10.39 16.03 -13.21
C THR A 64 -9.70 15.97 -11.85
N ALA A 65 -8.56 16.67 -11.70
CA ALA A 65 -7.83 16.73 -10.43
C ALA A 65 -8.72 17.21 -9.27
N ARG A 66 -9.59 18.19 -9.49
CA ARG A 66 -10.50 18.74 -8.47
C ARG A 66 -11.61 17.76 -8.08
N GLU A 67 -12.22 17.11 -9.06
CA GLU A 67 -13.24 16.09 -8.82
C GLU A 67 -12.68 14.94 -8.00
N ARG A 68 -11.44 14.51 -8.29
CA ARG A 68 -10.74 13.48 -7.50
C ARG A 68 -10.55 13.89 -6.05
N VAL A 69 -10.09 15.12 -5.79
CA VAL A 69 -9.92 15.64 -4.43
C VAL A 69 -11.25 15.70 -3.68
N LEU A 70 -12.30 16.21 -4.33
CA LEU A 70 -13.64 16.33 -3.73
C LEU A 70 -14.30 14.98 -3.44
N LEU A 71 -13.99 13.94 -4.21
CA LEU A 71 -14.47 12.57 -3.93
C LEU A 71 -13.66 11.86 -2.86
N LEU A 72 -12.36 12.16 -2.78
CA LEU A 72 -11.48 11.57 -1.78
C LEU A 72 -11.78 12.11 -0.37
N LEU A 73 -11.98 13.41 -0.25
CA LEU A 73 -12.14 14.08 1.03
C LEU A 73 -13.60 14.15 1.47
N ASP A 74 -13.80 14.33 2.75
CA ASP A 74 -15.13 14.56 3.32
C ASP A 74 -15.73 15.86 2.80
N PRO A 75 -17.06 15.92 2.59
CA PRO A 75 -17.72 17.13 2.12
C PRO A 75 -17.33 18.37 2.95
N ASP A 76 -17.06 19.48 2.25
CA ASP A 76 -16.72 20.79 2.83
C ASP A 76 -15.44 20.82 3.70
N SER A 77 -14.64 19.74 3.73
CA SER A 77 -13.42 19.67 4.52
C SER A 77 -12.17 20.17 3.79
N PHE A 78 -12.21 20.33 2.47
CA PHE A 78 -11.05 20.68 1.67
C PHE A 78 -10.67 22.15 1.82
N VAL A 79 -9.42 22.40 2.21
CA VAL A 79 -8.79 23.73 2.21
C VAL A 79 -7.64 23.72 1.21
N GLU A 80 -7.83 24.43 0.10
CA GLU A 80 -6.82 24.54 -0.94
C GLU A 80 -5.75 25.56 -0.60
N TYR A 81 -4.48 25.19 -0.83
CA TYR A 81 -3.33 26.08 -0.72
C TYR A 81 -2.78 26.42 -2.11
N ASP A 82 -2.27 27.65 -2.24
CA ASP A 82 -1.57 28.12 -3.44
C ASP A 82 -2.40 28.03 -4.75
N MET A 83 -3.72 28.23 -4.64
CA MET A 83 -4.65 28.21 -5.78
C MET A 83 -4.26 29.17 -6.91
N PHE A 84 -3.60 30.29 -6.58
CA PHE A 84 -3.25 31.36 -7.53
C PHE A 84 -1.79 31.34 -7.98
N VAL A 85 -1.01 30.36 -7.54
CA VAL A 85 0.39 30.23 -7.94
C VAL A 85 0.45 29.88 -9.43
N GLU A 86 1.33 30.55 -10.14
CA GLU A 86 1.61 30.33 -11.57
C GLU A 86 3.10 30.02 -11.75
N HIS A 87 3.45 29.34 -12.87
CA HIS A 87 4.85 29.10 -13.21
C HIS A 87 5.61 30.41 -13.50
N ARG A 88 6.93 30.37 -13.39
CA ARG A 88 7.83 31.54 -13.58
C ARG A 88 8.61 31.49 -14.89
N CYS A 89 8.34 30.52 -15.74
CA CYS A 89 9.01 30.35 -17.02
C CYS A 89 8.72 31.54 -17.94
N SER A 90 9.77 32.11 -18.53
CA SER A 90 9.74 33.20 -19.50
C SER A 90 10.13 32.77 -20.92
N ASP A 91 10.68 31.56 -21.07
CA ASP A 91 11.15 31.06 -22.35
C ASP A 91 10.02 30.39 -23.16
N PHE A 92 10.23 30.20 -24.44
CA PHE A 92 9.32 29.51 -25.36
C PHE A 92 7.89 30.06 -25.38
N GLY A 93 7.70 31.36 -25.12
CA GLY A 93 6.39 32.01 -25.07
C GLY A 93 5.54 31.68 -23.85
N MET A 94 6.15 31.09 -22.83
CA MET A 94 5.45 30.77 -21.58
C MET A 94 5.07 32.01 -20.76
N GLU A 95 5.71 33.15 -20.99
CA GLU A 95 5.40 34.44 -20.37
C GLU A 95 4.02 34.98 -20.75
N ALA A 96 3.47 34.54 -21.90
CA ALA A 96 2.20 35.06 -22.39
C ALA A 96 1.02 34.69 -21.47
N ASP A 97 0.10 35.63 -21.23
CA ASP A 97 -1.06 35.45 -20.34
C ASP A 97 -1.89 34.20 -20.63
N LYS A 98 -2.00 33.81 -21.92
CA LYS A 98 -2.71 32.57 -22.32
C LYS A 98 -2.07 31.29 -21.82
N ASN A 99 -0.81 31.33 -21.41
CA ASN A 99 -0.05 30.21 -20.87
C ASN A 99 0.09 30.27 -19.34
N LYS A 100 -0.47 31.30 -18.68
CA LYS A 100 -0.50 31.43 -17.24
C LYS A 100 -1.78 30.82 -16.68
N TYR A 101 -1.64 29.64 -16.08
CA TYR A 101 -2.75 28.91 -15.45
C TYR A 101 -2.62 28.98 -13.92
N PRO A 102 -3.61 29.57 -13.21
CA PRO A 102 -3.61 29.55 -11.74
C PRO A 102 -3.61 28.11 -11.20
N GLY A 103 -2.74 27.86 -10.24
CA GLY A 103 -2.54 26.53 -9.65
C GLY A 103 -1.43 25.71 -10.31
N ASP A 104 -0.98 26.09 -11.51
CA ASP A 104 0.15 25.50 -12.24
C ASP A 104 0.19 23.97 -12.25
N SER A 105 -0.85 23.35 -12.84
CA SER A 105 -0.98 21.90 -13.07
C SER A 105 -1.04 21.01 -11.80
N VAL A 106 -1.24 21.57 -10.62
CA VAL A 106 -1.46 20.76 -9.39
C VAL A 106 -2.39 21.46 -8.41
N VAL A 107 -3.35 20.71 -7.88
CA VAL A 107 -4.22 21.13 -6.77
C VAL A 107 -3.63 20.59 -5.49
N THR A 108 -3.37 21.45 -4.52
CA THR A 108 -2.73 21.10 -3.24
C THR A 108 -3.50 21.65 -2.06
N GLY A 109 -3.54 20.90 -0.96
CA GLY A 109 -4.21 21.36 0.25
C GLY A 109 -4.33 20.27 1.31
N GLN A 110 -5.23 20.48 2.25
CA GLN A 110 -5.55 19.51 3.29
C GLN A 110 -7.06 19.36 3.43
N GLY A 111 -7.49 18.23 3.98
CA GLY A 111 -8.89 17.95 4.29
C GLY A 111 -9.01 16.76 5.21
N ARG A 112 -10.21 16.19 5.27
CA ARG A 112 -10.47 15.03 6.11
C ARG A 112 -10.94 13.85 5.29
N ILE A 113 -10.55 12.66 5.73
CA ILE A 113 -11.06 11.39 5.23
C ILE A 113 -11.65 10.66 6.43
N ASN A 114 -12.96 10.44 6.42
CA ASN A 114 -13.69 9.84 7.55
C ASN A 114 -13.37 10.54 8.89
N GLY A 115 -13.36 11.89 8.88
CA GLY A 115 -13.07 12.75 10.02
C GLY A 115 -11.59 12.95 10.34
N ARG A 116 -10.66 12.22 9.72
CA ARG A 116 -9.23 12.22 10.02
C ARG A 116 -8.44 13.06 9.02
N LEU A 117 -7.46 13.83 9.50
CA LEU A 117 -6.67 14.76 8.70
C LEU A 117 -5.81 14.04 7.65
N ALA A 118 -5.78 14.59 6.44
CA ALA A 118 -4.88 14.18 5.37
C ALA A 118 -4.47 15.39 4.53
N TYR A 119 -3.22 15.39 4.05
CA TYR A 119 -2.74 16.31 3.04
C TYR A 119 -2.81 15.65 1.66
N VAL A 120 -3.21 16.40 0.65
CA VAL A 120 -3.42 15.88 -0.68
C VAL A 120 -2.82 16.81 -1.74
N PHE A 121 -2.19 16.22 -2.75
CA PHE A 121 -1.94 16.88 -4.01
C PHE A 121 -2.56 16.04 -5.15
N SER A 122 -3.11 16.73 -6.15
CA SER A 122 -3.70 16.11 -7.34
C SER A 122 -3.18 16.82 -8.58
N GLN A 123 -2.43 16.09 -9.42
CA GLN A 123 -1.88 16.65 -10.65
C GLN A 123 -2.99 16.83 -11.68
N ASP A 124 -3.03 18.02 -12.29
CA ASP A 124 -4.05 18.40 -13.24
C ASP A 124 -3.55 18.22 -14.67
N PHE A 125 -3.93 17.11 -15.28
CA PHE A 125 -3.56 16.79 -16.66
C PHE A 125 -4.13 17.78 -17.69
N THR A 126 -5.15 18.54 -17.34
CA THR A 126 -5.72 19.57 -18.23
C THR A 126 -4.77 20.76 -18.43
N VAL A 127 -3.81 20.95 -17.53
CA VAL A 127 -2.80 22.02 -17.58
C VAL A 127 -1.44 21.43 -17.91
N PHE A 128 -0.93 21.67 -19.10
CA PHE A 128 0.36 21.17 -19.60
C PHE A 128 0.59 19.67 -19.38
N GLY A 129 -0.48 18.85 -19.46
CA GLY A 129 -0.39 17.41 -19.23
C GLY A 129 0.04 17.03 -17.80
N GLY A 130 -0.25 17.86 -16.79
CA GLY A 130 0.16 17.62 -15.42
C GLY A 130 1.67 17.69 -15.19
N SER A 131 2.44 18.27 -16.15
CA SER A 131 3.90 18.30 -16.06
C SER A 131 4.41 19.16 -14.91
N LEU A 132 5.49 18.70 -14.27
CA LEU A 132 6.09 19.34 -13.11
C LEU A 132 6.94 20.54 -13.51
N SER A 133 6.62 21.70 -12.98
CA SER A 133 7.42 22.92 -12.97
C SER A 133 8.07 23.13 -11.63
N GLY A 134 8.96 24.09 -11.50
CA GLY A 134 9.50 24.52 -10.21
C GLY A 134 8.39 24.97 -9.23
N ALA A 135 7.41 25.76 -9.72
CA ALA A 135 6.27 26.21 -8.91
C ALA A 135 5.36 25.06 -8.46
N HIS A 136 5.05 24.13 -9.37
CA HIS A 136 4.32 22.90 -9.08
C HIS A 136 5.00 22.09 -7.95
N ALA A 137 6.32 21.88 -8.08
CA ALA A 137 7.10 21.17 -7.06
C ALA A 137 7.06 21.88 -5.70
N GLN A 138 7.22 23.21 -5.66
CA GLN A 138 7.17 23.97 -4.42
C GLN A 138 5.82 23.84 -3.70
N LYS A 139 4.71 23.77 -4.43
CA LYS A 139 3.38 23.52 -3.85
C LYS A 139 3.28 22.15 -3.19
N ILE A 140 3.77 21.10 -3.86
CA ILE A 140 3.81 19.75 -3.28
C ILE A 140 4.72 19.71 -2.06
N CYS A 141 5.93 20.23 -2.15
CA CYS A 141 6.89 20.28 -1.05
C CYS A 141 6.32 20.98 0.18
N LYS A 142 5.61 22.12 0.00
CA LYS A 142 4.98 22.86 1.09
C LYS A 142 3.98 22.00 1.87
N ILE A 143 3.10 21.26 1.19
CA ILE A 143 2.12 20.42 1.89
C ILE A 143 2.78 19.21 2.55
N MET A 144 3.83 18.65 1.95
CA MET A 144 4.61 17.55 2.55
C MET A 144 5.31 18.01 3.84
N ASP A 145 5.95 19.20 3.82
CA ASP A 145 6.58 19.78 4.99
C ASP A 145 5.56 20.04 6.12
N GLN A 146 4.39 20.56 5.79
CA GLN A 146 3.30 20.77 6.76
C GLN A 146 2.78 19.43 7.31
N ALA A 147 2.57 18.44 6.46
CA ALA A 147 2.09 17.12 6.86
C ALA A 147 3.07 16.43 7.83
N ALA A 148 4.38 16.51 7.55
CA ALA A 148 5.42 15.98 8.44
C ALA A 148 5.45 16.72 9.79
N MET A 149 5.25 18.05 9.78
CA MET A 149 5.25 18.88 10.98
C MET A 149 4.08 18.54 11.92
N VAL A 150 2.88 18.35 11.37
CA VAL A 150 1.67 18.07 12.17
C VAL A 150 1.43 16.60 12.44
N GLY A 151 2.13 15.70 11.73
CA GLY A 151 1.92 14.25 11.81
C GLY A 151 0.62 13.82 11.12
N ALA A 152 0.52 14.02 9.79
CA ALA A 152 -0.63 13.62 8.99
C ALA A 152 -0.18 12.96 7.67
N PRO A 153 -0.92 11.97 7.15
CA PRO A 153 -0.58 11.31 5.89
C PRO A 153 -0.61 12.25 4.68
N VAL A 154 0.24 11.94 3.69
CA VAL A 154 0.22 12.60 2.38
C VAL A 154 -0.29 11.64 1.33
N ILE A 155 -1.26 12.10 0.54
CA ILE A 155 -1.85 11.35 -0.57
C ILE A 155 -1.57 12.10 -1.87
N GLY A 156 -0.86 11.44 -2.79
CA GLY A 156 -0.63 11.92 -4.14
C GLY A 156 -1.60 11.27 -5.14
N LEU A 157 -2.37 12.08 -5.85
CA LEU A 157 -3.18 11.65 -7.00
C LEU A 157 -2.41 12.01 -8.28
N ASN A 158 -1.71 11.02 -8.83
CA ASN A 158 -0.69 11.24 -9.84
C ASN A 158 -1.27 11.09 -11.26
N ASP A 159 -1.10 12.12 -12.09
CA ASP A 159 -1.52 12.17 -13.48
C ASP A 159 -0.63 13.18 -14.23
N SER A 160 0.58 12.76 -14.67
CA SER A 160 1.61 13.67 -15.13
C SER A 160 2.44 13.10 -16.29
N GLY A 161 2.68 13.91 -17.28
CA GLY A 161 3.61 13.60 -18.36
C GLY A 161 5.10 13.70 -17.98
N GLY A 162 5.44 14.01 -16.73
CA GLY A 162 6.82 14.12 -16.27
C GLY A 162 7.30 15.57 -16.08
N ALA A 163 8.60 15.81 -16.27
CA ALA A 163 9.19 17.14 -16.14
C ALA A 163 8.71 18.09 -17.24
N ARG A 164 8.42 19.35 -16.88
CA ARG A 164 8.08 20.39 -17.84
C ARG A 164 9.34 20.80 -18.61
N ILE A 165 9.44 20.40 -19.86
CA ILE A 165 10.64 20.56 -20.70
C ILE A 165 11.04 22.03 -20.84
N GLN A 166 10.06 22.95 -20.92
CA GLN A 166 10.30 24.38 -21.08
C GLN A 166 11.04 25.02 -19.89
N GLU A 167 11.01 24.41 -18.71
CA GLU A 167 11.71 24.90 -17.52
C GLU A 167 13.09 24.23 -17.31
N GLY A 168 13.45 23.26 -18.16
CA GLY A 168 14.76 22.62 -18.12
C GLY A 168 15.12 22.03 -16.77
N VAL A 169 16.30 22.39 -16.24
CA VAL A 169 16.83 21.84 -14.98
C VAL A 169 16.04 22.24 -13.73
N GLU A 170 15.23 23.32 -13.79
CA GLU A 170 14.38 23.74 -12.67
C GLU A 170 13.31 22.69 -12.37
N SER A 171 12.73 22.07 -13.42
CA SER A 171 11.82 20.93 -13.27
C SER A 171 12.51 19.73 -12.61
N LEU A 172 13.75 19.43 -12.97
CA LEU A 172 14.51 18.32 -12.39
C LEU A 172 14.85 18.60 -10.92
N ALA A 173 15.25 19.82 -10.58
CA ALA A 173 15.48 20.25 -9.19
C ALA A 173 14.19 20.09 -8.37
N GLY A 174 13.03 20.45 -8.93
CA GLY A 174 11.73 20.28 -8.28
C GLY A 174 11.41 18.80 -7.98
N TYR A 175 11.72 17.88 -8.87
CA TYR A 175 11.60 16.44 -8.56
C TYR A 175 12.52 16.02 -7.42
N ALA A 176 13.79 16.45 -7.43
CA ALA A 176 14.74 16.13 -6.37
C ALA A 176 14.26 16.65 -5.00
N ASP A 177 13.66 17.84 -4.95
CA ASP A 177 13.07 18.41 -3.74
C ASP A 177 11.91 17.57 -3.19
N ILE A 178 11.08 17.00 -4.07
CA ILE A 178 9.99 16.08 -3.68
C ILE A 178 10.59 14.76 -3.18
N PHE A 179 11.57 14.16 -3.90
CA PHE A 179 12.21 12.91 -3.49
C PHE A 179 12.87 13.02 -2.11
N LEU A 180 13.56 14.13 -1.84
CA LEU A 180 14.14 14.38 -0.52
C LEU A 180 13.06 14.32 0.57
N ARG A 181 11.89 14.92 0.34
CA ARG A 181 10.79 14.90 1.30
C ARG A 181 10.15 13.52 1.43
N ASN A 182 10.00 12.77 0.34
CA ASN A 182 9.58 11.38 0.42
C ASN A 182 10.48 10.57 1.35
N VAL A 183 11.81 10.73 1.21
CA VAL A 183 12.80 10.03 2.05
C VAL A 183 12.70 10.49 3.51
N LEU A 184 12.63 11.80 3.77
CA LEU A 184 12.56 12.35 5.13
C LEU A 184 11.23 12.01 5.84
N CYS A 185 10.15 11.84 5.09
CA CYS A 185 8.83 11.43 5.61
C CYS A 185 8.69 9.92 5.76
N SER A 186 9.57 9.12 5.17
CA SER A 186 9.51 7.65 5.24
C SER A 186 9.60 7.16 6.68
N GLY A 187 8.60 6.38 7.12
CA GLY A 187 8.47 5.92 8.49
C GLY A 187 8.08 7.01 9.51
N VAL A 188 7.77 8.23 9.06
CA VAL A 188 7.32 9.35 9.91
C VAL A 188 5.81 9.57 9.76
N ILE A 189 5.35 9.70 8.53
CA ILE A 189 3.94 9.81 8.15
C ILE A 189 3.64 8.84 7.01
N PRO A 190 2.47 8.22 6.95
CA PRO A 190 2.07 7.38 5.81
C PRO A 190 2.04 8.19 4.52
N GLN A 191 2.62 7.65 3.46
CA GLN A 191 2.66 8.24 2.14
C GLN A 191 1.98 7.29 1.14
N ILE A 192 0.97 7.79 0.43
CA ILE A 192 0.18 6.99 -0.50
C ILE A 192 0.16 7.66 -1.87
N SER A 193 0.47 6.90 -2.91
CA SER A 193 0.34 7.34 -4.30
C SER A 193 -0.76 6.55 -5.00
N LEU A 194 -1.70 7.26 -5.60
CA LEU A 194 -2.71 6.71 -6.49
C LEU A 194 -2.46 7.21 -7.91
N ILE A 195 -2.09 6.30 -8.79
CA ILE A 195 -1.78 6.60 -10.19
C ILE A 195 -3.09 6.57 -10.98
N MET A 196 -3.50 7.72 -11.50
CA MET A 196 -4.79 7.92 -12.15
C MET A 196 -4.66 8.37 -13.62
N GLY A 197 -3.46 8.31 -14.16
CA GLY A 197 -3.13 8.65 -15.52
C GLY A 197 -1.70 8.27 -15.86
N PRO A 198 -1.13 8.80 -16.95
CA PRO A 198 0.28 8.64 -17.23
C PRO A 198 1.14 9.15 -16.08
N CYS A 199 2.23 8.44 -15.80
CA CYS A 199 3.27 8.85 -14.87
C CYS A 199 4.61 8.38 -15.46
N ALA A 200 5.34 9.29 -16.08
CA ALA A 200 6.50 8.97 -16.91
C ALA A 200 7.77 9.70 -16.47
N GLY A 201 8.92 9.10 -16.75
CA GLY A 201 10.22 9.69 -16.46
C GLY A 201 10.45 9.90 -14.96
N GLY A 202 10.90 11.09 -14.55
CA GLY A 202 11.12 11.43 -13.14
C GLY A 202 9.89 11.27 -12.24
N ALA A 203 8.69 11.36 -12.81
CA ALA A 203 7.44 11.24 -12.06
C ALA A 203 7.21 9.87 -11.40
N VAL A 204 7.88 8.81 -11.85
CA VAL A 204 7.69 7.45 -11.31
C VAL A 204 8.41 7.21 -9.98
N TYR A 205 9.47 7.98 -9.70
CA TYR A 205 10.29 7.72 -8.52
C TYR A 205 9.61 8.16 -7.22
N SER A 206 8.88 9.28 -7.22
CA SER A 206 8.12 9.70 -6.04
C SER A 206 7.09 8.63 -5.61
N PRO A 207 6.22 8.08 -6.47
CA PRO A 207 5.38 6.95 -6.11
C PRO A 207 6.13 5.72 -5.61
N ALA A 208 7.28 5.40 -6.20
CA ALA A 208 8.10 4.26 -5.78
C ALA A 208 8.71 4.45 -4.38
N LEU A 209 8.93 5.70 -3.95
CA LEU A 209 9.42 6.07 -2.63
C LEU A 209 8.31 6.12 -1.57
N THR A 210 7.03 6.14 -1.96
CA THR A 210 5.91 6.12 -1.02
C THR A 210 5.65 4.72 -0.46
N ASP A 211 4.90 4.64 0.63
CA ASP A 211 4.61 3.37 1.31
C ASP A 211 3.69 2.47 0.47
N PHE A 212 2.68 3.05 -0.16
CA PHE A 212 1.72 2.35 -1.01
C PHE A 212 1.52 3.05 -2.34
N THR A 213 1.55 2.26 -3.40
CA THR A 213 1.26 2.69 -4.78
C THR A 213 0.07 1.92 -5.30
N PHE A 214 -1.01 2.62 -5.65
CA PHE A 214 -2.21 2.07 -6.25
C PHE A 214 -2.36 2.56 -7.68
N MET A 215 -3.05 1.80 -8.53
CA MET A 215 -3.23 2.14 -9.94
C MET A 215 -4.69 1.98 -10.36
N VAL A 216 -5.09 2.77 -11.36
CA VAL A 216 -6.37 2.60 -12.06
C VAL A 216 -6.11 1.81 -13.33
N LYS A 217 -6.90 0.77 -13.60
CA LYS A 217 -6.78 -0.06 -14.82
C LYS A 217 -7.04 0.76 -16.09
N ASP A 218 -6.37 0.39 -17.16
CA ASP A 218 -6.58 0.88 -18.53
C ASP A 218 -6.38 2.40 -18.75
N THR A 219 -6.17 3.18 -17.69
CA THR A 219 -5.99 4.64 -17.76
C THR A 219 -4.72 5.13 -17.09
N SER A 220 -4.07 4.31 -16.29
CA SER A 220 -2.86 4.68 -15.57
C SER A 220 -1.65 3.86 -16.01
N TYR A 221 -0.50 4.52 -16.11
CA TYR A 221 0.75 3.93 -16.58
C TYR A 221 1.92 4.46 -15.78
N LEU A 222 2.85 3.57 -15.45
CA LEU A 222 4.14 3.88 -14.83
C LEU A 222 5.26 3.33 -15.70
N PHE A 223 6.12 4.18 -16.23
CA PHE A 223 7.32 3.75 -16.94
C PHE A 223 8.41 4.85 -16.92
N ILE A 224 9.67 4.45 -16.91
CA ILE A 224 10.80 5.39 -16.99
C ILE A 224 10.82 6.07 -18.35
N THR A 225 10.65 5.30 -19.42
CA THR A 225 10.55 5.79 -20.80
C THR A 225 9.37 5.14 -21.50
N GLY A 226 8.69 5.90 -22.35
CA GLY A 226 7.52 5.40 -23.08
C GLY A 226 7.86 4.41 -24.20
N PRO A 227 6.84 3.76 -24.80
CA PRO A 227 7.01 2.74 -25.85
C PRO A 227 7.87 3.17 -27.04
N ASP A 228 7.76 4.43 -27.46
CA ASP A 228 8.53 4.94 -28.60
C ASP A 228 10.04 4.95 -28.34
N VAL A 229 10.45 5.30 -27.12
CA VAL A 229 11.86 5.26 -26.71
C VAL A 229 12.34 3.82 -26.58
N VAL A 230 11.54 2.94 -25.99
CA VAL A 230 11.83 1.50 -25.92
C VAL A 230 12.06 0.94 -27.32
N LYS A 231 11.15 1.23 -28.26
CA LYS A 231 11.28 0.80 -29.66
C LYS A 231 12.55 1.31 -30.32
N SER A 232 12.92 2.58 -30.08
CA SER A 232 14.11 3.18 -30.71
C SER A 232 15.44 2.65 -30.15
N VAL A 233 15.45 2.20 -28.88
CA VAL A 233 16.70 1.78 -28.19
C VAL A 233 16.86 0.26 -28.19
N THR A 234 15.78 -0.48 -27.92
CA THR A 234 15.84 -1.96 -27.75
C THR A 234 15.19 -2.72 -28.91
N ASN A 235 14.55 -2.03 -29.86
CA ASN A 235 13.74 -2.61 -30.94
C ASN A 235 12.53 -3.46 -30.47
N GLU A 236 12.12 -3.31 -29.21
CA GLU A 236 10.91 -3.96 -28.70
C GLU A 236 9.67 -3.18 -29.08
N ASP A 237 8.64 -3.86 -29.57
CA ASP A 237 7.34 -3.26 -29.92
C ASP A 237 6.35 -3.59 -28.79
N VAL A 238 6.07 -2.60 -27.95
CA VAL A 238 5.23 -2.76 -26.76
C VAL A 238 4.20 -1.64 -26.65
N THR A 239 3.01 -1.94 -26.13
CA THR A 239 2.01 -0.92 -25.82
C THR A 239 2.27 -0.30 -24.43
N GLN A 240 1.66 0.86 -24.16
CA GLN A 240 1.74 1.49 -22.82
C GLN A 240 1.25 0.54 -21.72
N GLU A 241 0.16 -0.19 -21.98
CA GLU A 241 -0.41 -1.15 -21.01
C GLU A 241 0.54 -2.33 -20.76
N GLN A 242 1.17 -2.88 -21.79
CA GLN A 242 2.14 -3.96 -21.65
C GLN A 242 3.42 -3.52 -20.93
N LEU A 243 3.89 -2.29 -21.20
CA LEU A 243 5.13 -1.77 -20.63
C LEU A 243 4.95 -1.38 -19.16
N GLY A 244 3.90 -0.65 -18.84
CA GLY A 244 3.75 -0.05 -17.52
C GLY A 244 2.30 0.11 -17.04
N GLY A 245 1.37 -0.70 -17.56
CA GLY A 245 -0.01 -0.71 -17.10
C GLY A 245 -0.21 -1.33 -15.73
N ALA A 246 -1.41 -1.16 -15.20
CA ALA A 246 -1.77 -1.63 -13.87
C ALA A 246 -1.56 -3.14 -13.68
N LYS A 247 -1.86 -3.96 -14.68
CA LYS A 247 -1.65 -5.42 -14.64
C LYS A 247 -0.17 -5.77 -14.53
N THR A 248 0.68 -5.10 -15.31
CA THR A 248 2.14 -5.31 -15.29
C THR A 248 2.71 -5.03 -13.90
N HIS A 249 2.33 -3.90 -13.31
CA HIS A 249 2.89 -3.49 -12.04
C HIS A 249 2.29 -4.19 -10.81
N THR A 250 1.07 -4.71 -10.91
CA THR A 250 0.47 -5.46 -9.80
C THR A 250 0.73 -6.96 -9.83
N ALA A 251 1.12 -7.53 -10.99
CA ALA A 251 1.28 -8.99 -11.12
C ALA A 251 2.71 -9.42 -11.50
N VAL A 252 3.47 -8.58 -12.22
CA VAL A 252 4.80 -8.96 -12.73
C VAL A 252 5.93 -8.26 -11.97
N SER A 253 5.91 -6.93 -11.90
CA SER A 253 7.00 -6.16 -11.28
C SER A 253 6.85 -5.97 -9.77
N GLY A 254 5.61 -6.04 -9.25
CA GLY A 254 5.35 -5.78 -7.84
C GLY A 254 5.56 -4.32 -7.40
N VAL A 255 5.60 -3.38 -8.34
CA VAL A 255 5.72 -1.95 -8.03
C VAL A 255 4.43 -1.41 -7.43
N ALA A 256 3.28 -1.81 -7.99
CA ALA A 256 1.97 -1.40 -7.50
C ALA A 256 1.36 -2.45 -6.56
N HIS A 257 0.75 -1.97 -5.48
CA HIS A 257 0.18 -2.81 -4.44
C HIS A 257 -1.23 -3.31 -4.79
N ARG A 258 -2.00 -2.50 -5.53
CA ARG A 258 -3.37 -2.87 -5.94
C ARG A 258 -3.81 -2.06 -7.15
N ALA A 259 -4.73 -2.61 -7.95
CA ALA A 259 -5.36 -1.94 -9.08
C ALA A 259 -6.88 -1.93 -8.90
N PHE A 260 -7.51 -0.86 -9.39
CA PHE A 260 -8.95 -0.62 -9.29
C PHE A 260 -9.54 -0.37 -10.68
N GLU A 261 -10.85 -0.59 -10.83
CA GLU A 261 -11.52 -0.58 -12.13
C GLU A 261 -11.60 0.82 -12.76
N ASN A 262 -11.76 1.86 -11.94
CA ASN A 262 -11.89 3.26 -12.39
C ASN A 262 -11.55 4.24 -11.27
N ASP A 263 -11.52 5.54 -11.60
CA ASP A 263 -11.18 6.61 -10.66
C ASP A 263 -12.07 6.59 -9.39
N ILE A 264 -13.38 6.34 -9.54
CA ILE A 264 -14.33 6.35 -8.40
C ILE A 264 -14.07 5.15 -7.49
N ASP A 265 -13.93 3.95 -8.06
CA ASP A 265 -13.61 2.73 -7.33
C ASP A 265 -12.29 2.88 -6.56
N ALA A 266 -11.27 3.43 -7.20
CA ALA A 266 -9.97 3.69 -6.60
C ALA A 266 -10.06 4.63 -5.39
N LEU A 267 -10.78 5.74 -5.53
CA LEU A 267 -10.92 6.74 -4.46
C LEU A 267 -11.74 6.19 -3.27
N LEU A 268 -12.79 5.42 -3.52
CA LEU A 268 -13.58 4.78 -2.47
C LEU A 268 -12.76 3.74 -1.71
N ASN A 269 -12.03 2.88 -2.42
CA ASN A 269 -11.13 1.91 -1.78
C ASN A 269 -9.99 2.58 -1.02
N LEU A 270 -9.48 3.71 -1.51
CA LEU A 270 -8.46 4.49 -0.81
C LEU A 270 -9.00 5.06 0.52
N ARG A 271 -10.26 5.52 0.55
CA ARG A 271 -10.92 5.96 1.79
C ARG A 271 -11.05 4.82 2.79
N GLU A 272 -11.42 3.62 2.34
CA GLU A 272 -11.48 2.42 3.20
C GLU A 272 -10.08 2.03 3.71
N PHE A 273 -9.09 2.01 2.82
CA PHE A 273 -7.71 1.72 3.18
C PHE A 273 -7.15 2.69 4.23
N PHE A 274 -7.46 3.98 4.10
CA PHE A 274 -7.03 5.01 5.03
C PHE A 274 -7.48 4.75 6.48
N ASN A 275 -8.61 4.07 6.68
CA ASN A 275 -9.12 3.73 8.02
C ASN A 275 -8.24 2.74 8.80
N TYR A 276 -7.37 1.98 8.12
CA TYR A 276 -6.44 1.07 8.77
C TYR A 276 -5.17 1.74 9.27
N LEU A 277 -4.83 2.92 8.75
CA LEU A 277 -3.54 3.56 9.00
C LEU A 277 -3.59 4.53 10.17
N PRO A 278 -2.56 4.60 11.03
CA PRO A 278 -2.38 5.73 11.95
C PRO A 278 -2.07 7.00 11.16
N LEU A 279 -2.18 8.16 11.78
CA LEU A 279 -1.84 9.44 11.11
C LEU A 279 -0.33 9.65 11.03
N SER A 280 0.43 9.15 12.00
CA SER A 280 1.88 9.26 12.06
C SER A 280 2.49 8.10 12.86
N ASN A 281 3.81 8.00 12.88
CA ASN A 281 4.55 7.05 13.71
C ASN A 281 4.43 7.32 15.23
N ARG A 282 3.82 8.44 15.63
CA ARG A 282 3.56 8.79 17.03
C ARG A 282 2.21 8.26 17.52
N ASP A 283 1.35 7.90 16.60
CA ASP A 283 0.00 7.44 16.90
C ASP A 283 -0.03 5.90 17.04
N PRO A 284 -0.87 5.36 17.92
CA PRO A 284 -1.12 3.92 17.95
C PRO A 284 -1.92 3.48 16.71
N ALA A 285 -1.93 2.17 16.47
CA ALA A 285 -2.82 1.58 15.48
C ALA A 285 -4.27 1.99 15.73
N PRO A 286 -5.03 2.40 14.69
CA PRO A 286 -6.41 2.85 14.85
C PRO A 286 -7.31 1.78 15.47
N VAL A 287 -8.23 2.22 16.33
CA VAL A 287 -9.27 1.38 16.91
C VAL A 287 -10.62 1.94 16.52
N ARG A 288 -11.53 1.10 16.04
CA ARG A 288 -12.94 1.42 15.80
C ARG A 288 -13.85 0.58 16.69
N GLU A 289 -15.07 1.00 16.88
CA GLU A 289 -16.10 0.18 17.51
C GLU A 289 -16.23 -1.16 16.77
N CYS A 290 -16.26 -2.26 17.51
CA CYS A 290 -16.35 -3.61 16.98
C CYS A 290 -17.60 -4.30 17.54
N HIS A 291 -18.41 -4.86 16.64
CA HIS A 291 -19.61 -5.62 17.01
C HIS A 291 -19.34 -7.13 17.01
N ASP A 292 -18.21 -7.58 16.48
CA ASP A 292 -17.80 -8.99 16.46
C ASP A 292 -17.12 -9.35 17.80
N PRO A 293 -17.71 -10.25 18.63
CA PRO A 293 -17.20 -10.52 19.97
C PRO A 293 -15.74 -10.99 19.97
N SER A 294 -14.92 -10.43 20.85
CA SER A 294 -13.51 -10.82 21.02
C SER A 294 -13.35 -12.28 21.47
N ASN A 295 -14.35 -12.83 22.14
CA ASN A 295 -14.37 -14.20 22.63
C ASN A 295 -15.14 -15.18 21.70
N ARG A 296 -15.48 -14.77 20.49
CA ARG A 296 -16.13 -15.64 19.52
C ARG A 296 -15.23 -16.82 19.18
N LEU A 297 -15.75 -18.03 19.35
CA LEU A 297 -15.13 -19.26 18.88
C LEU A 297 -15.38 -19.43 17.37
N VAL A 298 -14.48 -20.12 16.68
CA VAL A 298 -14.50 -20.31 15.23
C VAL A 298 -14.38 -21.80 14.91
N PRO A 299 -15.46 -22.61 15.11
CA PRO A 299 -15.41 -24.07 14.98
C PRO A 299 -15.01 -24.56 13.59
N GLU A 300 -15.22 -23.75 12.54
CA GLU A 300 -14.80 -24.07 11.18
C GLU A 300 -13.28 -24.29 11.05
N LEU A 301 -12.49 -23.73 11.94
CA LEU A 301 -11.02 -23.87 11.93
C LEU A 301 -10.56 -25.28 12.34
N ASP A 302 -11.34 -26.02 13.11
CA ASP A 302 -10.96 -27.37 13.58
C ASP A 302 -10.82 -28.38 12.43
N THR A 303 -11.44 -28.10 11.30
CA THR A 303 -11.43 -28.99 10.12
C THR A 303 -10.83 -28.35 8.86
N ILE A 304 -10.41 -27.09 8.93
CA ILE A 304 -9.96 -26.33 7.75
C ILE A 304 -8.60 -26.83 7.21
N VAL A 305 -7.72 -27.27 8.10
CA VAL A 305 -6.42 -27.83 7.73
C VAL A 305 -6.56 -29.34 7.50
N PRO A 306 -6.32 -29.84 6.28
CA PRO A 306 -6.39 -31.26 5.99
C PRO A 306 -5.38 -32.08 6.81
N MET A 307 -5.80 -33.25 7.29
CA MET A 307 -4.91 -34.18 7.99
C MET A 307 -3.78 -34.70 7.09
N GLU A 308 -4.03 -34.81 5.78
CA GLU A 308 -2.99 -35.14 4.83
C GLU A 308 -2.09 -33.94 4.54
N SER A 309 -0.84 -34.03 4.93
CA SER A 309 0.16 -32.96 4.79
C SER A 309 0.39 -32.48 3.34
N THR A 310 0.01 -33.26 2.35
CA THR A 310 0.12 -32.92 0.91
C THR A 310 -1.07 -32.15 0.36
N LYS A 311 -2.21 -32.15 1.04
CA LYS A 311 -3.40 -31.40 0.60
C LYS A 311 -3.28 -29.93 0.95
N ALA A 312 -3.52 -29.06 -0.03
CA ALA A 312 -3.53 -27.62 0.18
C ALA A 312 -4.86 -27.13 0.75
N TYR A 313 -4.82 -26.07 1.51
CA TYR A 313 -5.96 -25.26 1.94
C TYR A 313 -5.68 -23.78 1.68
N ASP A 314 -6.69 -22.94 1.79
CA ASP A 314 -6.54 -21.51 1.57
C ASP A 314 -6.29 -20.76 2.89
N MET A 315 -5.14 -20.11 3.00
CA MET A 315 -4.85 -19.30 4.19
C MET A 315 -5.83 -18.13 4.34
N LEU A 316 -6.40 -17.64 3.25
CA LEU A 316 -7.40 -16.57 3.29
C LEU A 316 -8.67 -17.01 4.03
N ASP A 317 -9.06 -18.29 3.95
CA ASP A 317 -10.23 -18.80 4.68
C ASP A 317 -10.02 -18.70 6.20
N ILE A 318 -8.80 -19.01 6.68
CA ILE A 318 -8.45 -18.84 8.10
C ILE A 318 -8.48 -17.36 8.49
N ILE A 319 -7.85 -16.50 7.68
CA ILE A 319 -7.78 -15.06 7.95
C ILE A 319 -9.19 -14.47 8.05
N HIS A 320 -10.03 -14.72 7.05
CA HIS A 320 -11.41 -14.21 7.04
C HIS A 320 -12.25 -14.74 8.21
N ALA A 321 -12.01 -15.98 8.64
CA ALA A 321 -12.77 -16.58 9.73
C ALA A 321 -12.50 -15.91 11.09
N ILE A 322 -11.28 -15.46 11.34
CA ILE A 322 -10.88 -14.91 12.64
C ILE A 322 -10.98 -13.40 12.78
N VAL A 323 -10.85 -12.64 11.68
CA VAL A 323 -10.85 -11.18 11.72
C VAL A 323 -12.26 -10.60 11.96
N ASP A 324 -12.33 -9.37 12.43
CA ASP A 324 -13.59 -8.67 12.65
C ASP A 324 -14.38 -8.56 11.35
N GLU A 325 -15.67 -8.90 11.41
CA GLU A 325 -16.62 -8.85 10.31
C GLU A 325 -16.13 -9.53 9.00
N ARG A 326 -15.13 -10.39 9.07
CA ARG A 326 -14.48 -11.06 7.94
C ARG A 326 -13.81 -10.07 6.96
N GLU A 327 -13.53 -8.84 7.41
CA GLU A 327 -12.91 -7.80 6.58
C GLU A 327 -11.38 -7.93 6.56
N PHE A 328 -10.84 -8.13 5.38
CA PHE A 328 -9.39 -8.18 5.14
C PHE A 328 -9.01 -7.37 3.90
N PHE A 329 -8.17 -6.37 4.08
CA PHE A 329 -7.63 -5.58 2.97
C PHE A 329 -6.27 -6.14 2.55
N GLU A 330 -6.29 -7.06 1.59
CA GLU A 330 -5.09 -7.70 1.08
C GLU A 330 -4.24 -6.71 0.27
N ILE A 331 -2.93 -6.71 0.52
CA ILE A 331 -1.91 -5.93 -0.19
C ILE A 331 -1.18 -6.86 -1.16
N MET A 332 -1.04 -6.44 -2.42
CA MET A 332 -0.40 -7.21 -3.51
C MET A 332 -1.03 -8.60 -3.73
N PRO A 333 -2.37 -8.70 -3.90
CA PRO A 333 -3.04 -10.01 -4.05
C PRO A 333 -2.63 -10.77 -5.32
N SER A 334 -2.11 -10.07 -6.32
CA SER A 334 -1.69 -10.67 -7.61
C SER A 334 -0.18 -10.93 -7.71
N TYR A 335 0.62 -10.43 -6.77
CA TYR A 335 2.08 -10.57 -6.77
C TYR A 335 2.55 -11.44 -5.61
N ALA A 336 3.54 -12.31 -5.86
CA ALA A 336 4.10 -13.21 -4.85
C ALA A 336 3.00 -13.87 -4.00
N ARG A 337 2.10 -14.58 -4.67
CA ARG A 337 0.86 -15.14 -4.09
C ARG A 337 1.10 -16.27 -3.09
N ASN A 338 2.32 -16.77 -2.98
CA ASN A 338 2.78 -17.74 -1.98
C ASN A 338 2.90 -17.15 -0.57
N ILE A 339 2.82 -15.83 -0.44
CA ILE A 339 2.66 -15.11 0.84
C ILE A 339 1.48 -14.15 0.75
N VAL A 340 0.66 -14.12 1.80
CA VAL A 340 -0.47 -13.20 1.96
C VAL A 340 -0.06 -12.14 2.96
N VAL A 341 -0.23 -10.86 2.62
CA VAL A 341 -0.04 -9.73 3.53
C VAL A 341 -1.20 -8.76 3.39
N GLY A 342 -1.62 -8.14 4.48
CA GLY A 342 -2.71 -7.17 4.45
C GLY A 342 -3.12 -6.69 5.83
N PHE A 343 -4.09 -5.79 5.84
CA PHE A 343 -4.64 -5.20 7.05
C PHE A 343 -6.02 -5.77 7.38
N ALA A 344 -6.24 -5.98 8.65
CA ALA A 344 -7.52 -6.38 9.21
C ALA A 344 -7.76 -5.69 10.56
N ARG A 345 -8.81 -6.08 11.24
CA ARG A 345 -9.06 -5.66 12.63
C ARG A 345 -9.29 -6.87 13.52
N MET A 346 -8.85 -6.74 14.75
CA MET A 346 -9.11 -7.69 15.84
C MET A 346 -9.59 -6.90 17.06
N ASN A 347 -10.83 -7.14 17.46
CA ASN A 347 -11.51 -6.39 18.52
C ASN A 347 -11.42 -4.86 18.28
N GLY A 348 -11.68 -4.46 17.03
CA GLY A 348 -11.65 -3.07 16.56
C GLY A 348 -10.27 -2.51 16.23
N ARG A 349 -9.19 -3.07 16.75
CA ARG A 349 -7.82 -2.59 16.54
C ARG A 349 -7.27 -3.03 15.19
N THR A 350 -6.66 -2.13 14.44
CA THR A 350 -5.94 -2.46 13.22
C THR A 350 -4.75 -3.36 13.52
N ILE A 351 -4.60 -4.40 12.73
CA ILE A 351 -3.47 -5.34 12.72
C ILE A 351 -2.95 -5.56 11.31
N GLY A 352 -1.67 -5.90 11.20
CA GLY A 352 -1.07 -6.45 9.98
C GLY A 352 -1.04 -7.96 10.03
N ILE A 353 -1.44 -8.61 8.96
CA ILE A 353 -1.40 -10.07 8.82
C ILE A 353 -0.34 -10.46 7.80
N VAL A 354 0.46 -11.47 8.12
CA VAL A 354 1.42 -12.13 7.23
C VAL A 354 1.17 -13.62 7.28
N GLY A 355 0.89 -14.27 6.16
CA GLY A 355 0.61 -15.70 6.14
C GLY A 355 1.22 -16.41 4.94
N ASN A 356 1.73 -17.62 5.10
CA ASN A 356 2.08 -18.45 3.97
C ASN A 356 0.80 -18.95 3.28
N GLN A 357 0.82 -19.03 1.93
CA GLN A 357 -0.32 -19.56 1.16
C GLN A 357 -0.03 -20.95 0.61
N PRO A 358 -0.52 -22.02 1.25
CA PRO A 358 -0.23 -23.39 0.84
C PRO A 358 -0.72 -23.75 -0.56
N LYS A 359 -1.72 -23.06 -1.09
CA LYS A 359 -2.22 -23.23 -2.45
C LYS A 359 -1.22 -22.81 -3.53
N VAL A 360 -0.23 -21.99 -3.19
CA VAL A 360 0.75 -21.46 -4.15
C VAL A 360 2.15 -21.86 -3.71
N ALA A 361 2.84 -22.61 -4.54
CA ALA A 361 4.18 -23.15 -4.26
C ALA A 361 4.28 -23.82 -2.87
N SER A 362 3.20 -24.46 -2.40
CA SER A 362 3.09 -25.08 -1.07
C SER A 362 3.42 -24.14 0.10
N GLY A 363 3.34 -22.84 -0.09
CA GLY A 363 3.72 -21.83 0.92
C GLY A 363 5.23 -21.58 1.04
N CYS A 364 6.07 -22.13 0.14
CA CYS A 364 7.51 -21.87 0.12
C CYS A 364 7.79 -20.38 -0.03
N LEU A 365 8.83 -19.89 0.65
CA LEU A 365 9.34 -18.55 0.46
C LEU A 365 10.27 -18.48 -0.76
N ASP A 366 10.10 -17.47 -1.59
CA ASP A 366 10.97 -17.13 -2.72
C ASP A 366 11.45 -15.68 -2.62
N ILE A 367 12.19 -15.21 -3.63
CA ILE A 367 12.69 -13.83 -3.69
C ILE A 367 11.56 -12.84 -3.52
N ASN A 368 10.50 -12.98 -4.30
CA ASN A 368 9.41 -12.02 -4.37
C ASN A 368 8.57 -11.99 -3.10
N SER A 369 8.26 -13.15 -2.53
CA SER A 369 7.52 -13.25 -1.26
C SER A 369 8.34 -12.70 -0.08
N SER A 370 9.65 -12.92 -0.09
CA SER A 370 10.55 -12.37 0.93
C SER A 370 10.58 -10.84 0.92
N VAL A 371 10.65 -10.24 -0.27
CA VAL A 371 10.63 -8.77 -0.42
C VAL A 371 9.26 -8.20 -0.08
N LYS A 372 8.17 -8.82 -0.56
CA LYS A 372 6.78 -8.43 -0.24
C LYS A 372 6.53 -8.44 1.26
N GLY A 373 6.87 -9.55 1.92
CA GLY A 373 6.71 -9.69 3.37
C GLY A 373 7.56 -8.70 4.15
N ALA A 374 8.84 -8.54 3.79
CA ALA A 374 9.75 -7.62 4.48
C ALA A 374 9.26 -6.16 4.41
N ARG A 375 8.83 -5.70 3.24
CA ARG A 375 8.28 -4.35 3.06
C ARG A 375 7.05 -4.12 3.93
N PHE A 376 6.13 -5.07 3.96
CA PHE A 376 4.90 -4.98 4.75
C PHE A 376 5.18 -4.98 6.26
N VAL A 377 6.04 -5.89 6.75
CA VAL A 377 6.45 -5.95 8.17
C VAL A 377 7.10 -4.65 8.61
N ARG A 378 8.00 -4.09 7.81
CA ARG A 378 8.65 -2.80 8.12
C ARG A 378 7.67 -1.65 8.18
N PHE A 379 6.68 -1.61 7.30
CA PHE A 379 5.62 -0.61 7.36
C PHE A 379 4.83 -0.73 8.67
N CYS A 380 4.39 -1.94 9.02
CA CYS A 380 3.65 -2.17 10.28
C CYS A 380 4.46 -1.75 11.50
N ASP A 381 5.76 -2.08 11.54
CA ASP A 381 6.64 -1.69 12.66
C ASP A 381 6.84 -0.18 12.73
N ALA A 382 7.07 0.49 11.58
CA ALA A 382 7.23 1.94 11.53
C ALA A 382 5.99 2.71 12.03
N PHE A 383 4.81 2.12 11.90
CA PHE A 383 3.53 2.76 12.21
C PHE A 383 2.76 2.09 13.36
N ASN A 384 3.44 1.41 14.26
CA ASN A 384 2.87 0.85 15.50
C ASN A 384 1.70 -0.13 15.28
N ILE A 385 1.68 -0.83 14.16
CA ILE A 385 0.63 -1.80 13.81
C ILE A 385 1.08 -3.20 14.26
N PRO A 386 0.36 -3.86 15.20
CA PRO A 386 0.67 -5.21 15.63
C PRO A 386 0.64 -6.21 14.47
N LEU A 387 1.49 -7.23 14.54
CA LEU A 387 1.63 -8.26 13.50
C LEU A 387 1.09 -9.60 13.97
N ILE A 388 0.24 -10.21 13.16
CA ILE A 388 -0.22 -11.60 13.31
C ILE A 388 0.35 -12.41 12.15
N THR A 389 1.08 -13.48 12.47
CA THR A 389 1.74 -14.31 11.47
C THR A 389 1.16 -15.72 11.47
N PHE A 390 0.71 -16.21 10.32
CA PHE A 390 0.27 -17.59 10.11
C PHE A 390 1.33 -18.37 9.35
N VAL A 391 1.78 -19.48 9.93
CA VAL A 391 2.90 -20.26 9.40
C VAL A 391 2.43 -21.61 8.87
N ASP A 392 2.63 -21.81 7.59
CA ASP A 392 2.63 -23.11 6.91
C ASP A 392 3.68 -23.06 5.79
N VAL A 393 4.95 -23.28 6.17
CA VAL A 393 6.10 -23.11 5.29
C VAL A 393 7.02 -24.32 5.31
N PRO A 394 7.19 -25.01 4.15
CA PRO A 394 8.08 -26.17 4.06
C PRO A 394 9.55 -25.79 3.84
N GLY A 395 9.85 -24.53 3.54
CA GLY A 395 11.22 -24.05 3.28
C GLY A 395 11.25 -22.86 2.33
N PHE A 396 12.47 -22.47 1.96
CA PHE A 396 12.69 -21.60 0.81
C PHE A 396 12.61 -22.39 -0.49
N LEU A 397 12.11 -21.74 -1.56
CA LEU A 397 11.98 -22.36 -2.86
C LEU A 397 13.37 -22.67 -3.46
N PRO A 398 13.70 -23.94 -3.74
CA PRO A 398 14.98 -24.30 -4.31
C PRO A 398 15.04 -24.00 -5.82
N GLY A 399 16.26 -23.95 -6.36
CA GLY A 399 16.51 -23.88 -7.80
C GLY A 399 17.47 -22.78 -8.21
N THR A 400 18.13 -22.98 -9.35
CA THR A 400 19.16 -22.06 -9.86
C THR A 400 18.63 -20.65 -10.08
N ALA A 401 17.39 -20.48 -10.53
CA ALA A 401 16.77 -19.17 -10.71
C ALA A 401 16.67 -18.39 -9.39
N GLN A 402 16.36 -19.07 -8.28
CA GLN A 402 16.32 -18.47 -6.95
C GLN A 402 17.73 -18.17 -6.44
N GLU A 403 18.65 -19.11 -6.55
CA GLU A 403 20.05 -18.93 -6.08
C GLU A 403 20.74 -17.79 -6.84
N TYR A 404 20.67 -17.80 -8.18
CA TYR A 404 21.28 -16.77 -9.02
C TYR A 404 20.58 -15.41 -8.88
N GLY A 405 19.27 -15.41 -8.62
CA GLY A 405 18.52 -14.20 -8.32
C GLY A 405 18.79 -13.62 -6.92
N GLY A 406 19.53 -14.35 -6.07
CA GLY A 406 19.95 -13.89 -4.74
C GLY A 406 18.94 -14.16 -3.63
N ILE A 407 18.29 -15.35 -3.62
CA ILE A 407 17.35 -15.75 -2.58
C ILE A 407 17.93 -15.61 -1.17
N ILE A 408 19.23 -15.87 -0.98
CA ILE A 408 19.91 -15.74 0.32
C ILE A 408 19.80 -14.29 0.82
N ARG A 409 20.12 -13.31 -0.03
CA ARG A 409 20.05 -11.87 0.28
C ARG A 409 18.59 -11.43 0.50
N HIS A 410 17.67 -11.87 -0.36
CA HIS A 410 16.27 -11.49 -0.29
C HIS A 410 15.54 -12.15 0.87
N GLY A 411 15.83 -13.43 1.17
CA GLY A 411 15.33 -14.10 2.37
C GLY A 411 15.79 -13.43 3.65
N ALA A 412 17.05 -12.96 3.68
CA ALA A 412 17.59 -12.20 4.78
C ALA A 412 16.83 -10.87 5.05
N LYS A 413 16.17 -10.27 4.05
CA LYS A 413 15.35 -9.06 4.26
C LYS A 413 14.14 -9.35 5.12
N LEU A 414 13.45 -10.46 4.92
CA LEU A 414 12.29 -10.85 5.71
C LEU A 414 12.68 -11.19 7.15
N LEU A 415 13.78 -11.94 7.31
CA LEU A 415 14.38 -12.21 8.61
C LEU A 415 14.73 -10.91 9.34
N PHE A 416 15.39 -9.99 8.65
CA PHE A 416 15.78 -8.69 9.21
C PHE A 416 14.56 -7.89 9.68
N ALA A 417 13.51 -7.83 8.85
CA ALA A 417 12.29 -7.09 9.16
C ALA A 417 11.61 -7.62 10.42
N PHE A 418 11.41 -8.92 10.55
CA PHE A 418 10.81 -9.50 11.75
C PHE A 418 11.69 -9.40 13.00
N ALA A 419 13.00 -9.55 12.85
CA ALA A 419 13.93 -9.42 13.98
C ALA A 419 14.04 -7.98 14.49
N GLU A 420 13.97 -7.00 13.59
CA GLU A 420 14.02 -5.57 13.93
C GLU A 420 12.71 -5.05 14.52
N ALA A 421 11.58 -5.60 14.09
CA ALA A 421 10.26 -5.15 14.49
C ALA A 421 10.05 -5.21 16.01
N THR A 422 9.56 -4.10 16.58
CA THR A 422 9.32 -3.90 18.01
C THR A 422 7.84 -3.91 18.38
N VAL A 423 6.95 -3.86 17.42
CA VAL A 423 5.49 -4.00 17.62
C VAL A 423 5.12 -5.36 18.22
N PRO A 424 3.93 -5.51 18.84
CA PRO A 424 3.41 -6.81 19.23
C PRO A 424 3.43 -7.80 18.06
N LYS A 425 3.97 -9.00 18.28
CA LYS A 425 4.08 -10.08 17.28
C LYS A 425 3.51 -11.38 17.85
N ILE A 426 2.41 -11.84 17.25
CA ILE A 426 1.75 -13.10 17.60
C ILE A 426 1.87 -14.03 16.40
N THR A 427 2.33 -15.26 16.63
CA THR A 427 2.56 -16.24 15.57
C THR A 427 1.74 -17.49 15.83
N ILE A 428 1.05 -17.98 14.80
CA ILE A 428 0.27 -19.20 14.83
C ILE A 428 0.82 -20.16 13.78
N ILE A 429 1.34 -21.30 14.22
CA ILE A 429 1.80 -22.37 13.33
C ILE A 429 0.62 -23.28 13.05
N THR A 430 0.09 -23.21 11.84
CA THR A 430 -1.10 -23.97 11.45
C THR A 430 -0.74 -25.38 10.98
N ARG A 431 0.41 -25.56 10.33
CA ARG A 431 0.88 -26.86 9.86
C ARG A 431 2.41 -26.92 9.78
N LYS A 432 3.02 -26.76 8.61
CA LYS A 432 4.47 -26.90 8.42
C LYS A 432 5.24 -25.69 8.94
N ALA A 433 6.32 -25.96 9.65
CA ALA A 433 7.27 -24.97 10.10
C ALA A 433 8.68 -25.58 10.01
N TYR A 434 9.29 -25.53 8.80
CA TYR A 434 10.52 -26.25 8.52
C TYR A 434 11.72 -25.33 8.30
N GLY A 435 12.82 -25.70 8.95
CA GLY A 435 14.15 -25.13 8.72
C GLY A 435 14.22 -23.62 8.93
N GLY A 436 15.13 -22.96 8.22
CA GLY A 436 15.31 -21.50 8.33
C GLY A 436 14.09 -20.68 7.88
N ALA A 437 13.18 -21.23 7.10
CA ALA A 437 11.95 -20.55 6.73
C ALA A 437 10.99 -20.42 7.92
N TYR A 438 10.94 -21.42 8.83
CA TYR A 438 10.26 -21.30 10.11
C TYR A 438 10.84 -20.16 10.93
N ASP A 439 12.19 -20.09 11.05
CA ASP A 439 12.83 -19.03 11.83
C ASP A 439 12.43 -17.64 11.31
N VAL A 440 12.44 -17.46 9.99
CA VAL A 440 12.15 -16.18 9.33
C VAL A 440 10.70 -15.73 9.54
N MET A 441 9.75 -16.64 9.69
CA MET A 441 8.31 -16.33 9.83
C MET A 441 7.93 -15.98 11.27
N SER A 442 8.57 -14.96 11.85
CA SER A 442 8.25 -14.45 13.21
C SER A 442 8.34 -15.50 14.30
N SER A 443 9.37 -16.33 14.26
CA SER A 443 9.59 -17.35 15.30
C SER A 443 9.84 -16.73 16.68
N LYS A 444 9.69 -17.54 17.74
CA LYS A 444 10.04 -17.14 19.12
C LYS A 444 11.47 -16.63 19.21
N HIS A 445 12.40 -17.26 18.48
CA HIS A 445 13.81 -16.91 18.46
C HIS A 445 14.09 -15.53 17.84
N LEU A 446 13.24 -15.08 16.93
CA LEU A 446 13.30 -13.74 16.33
C LEU A 446 12.37 -12.75 17.03
N ARG A 447 12.22 -12.89 18.35
CA ARG A 447 11.48 -11.96 19.21
C ARG A 447 9.96 -11.97 18.96
N GLY A 448 9.40 -13.09 18.49
CA GLY A 448 7.96 -13.32 18.50
C GLY A 448 7.47 -13.32 19.98
N ASP A 449 6.53 -12.43 20.34
CA ASP A 449 6.08 -12.28 21.71
C ASP A 449 5.30 -13.49 22.18
N VAL A 450 4.34 -13.95 21.37
CA VAL A 450 3.53 -15.14 21.62
C VAL A 450 3.52 -16.02 20.39
N ASN A 451 3.80 -17.32 20.59
CA ASN A 451 3.83 -18.32 19.54
C ASN A 451 2.93 -19.49 19.91
N TYR A 452 1.89 -19.72 19.12
CA TYR A 452 0.96 -20.84 19.25
C TYR A 452 1.14 -21.87 18.15
N THR A 453 0.80 -23.11 18.46
CA THR A 453 0.68 -24.17 17.44
C THR A 453 -0.71 -24.77 17.47
N TRP A 454 -1.19 -25.17 16.30
CA TRP A 454 -2.33 -26.06 16.19
C TRP A 454 -1.88 -27.52 16.32
N PRO A 455 -2.80 -28.47 16.63
CA PRO A 455 -2.47 -29.89 16.70
C PRO A 455 -1.90 -30.48 15.41
N THR A 456 -2.21 -29.85 14.26
CA THR A 456 -1.72 -30.22 12.92
C THR A 456 -0.31 -29.72 12.63
N ALA A 457 0.34 -29.00 13.56
CA ALA A 457 1.64 -28.40 13.31
C ALA A 457 2.78 -29.43 13.29
N GLU A 458 3.72 -29.20 12.39
CA GLU A 458 4.94 -29.97 12.21
C GLU A 458 6.15 -29.02 12.31
N VAL A 459 6.84 -29.03 13.45
CA VAL A 459 7.99 -28.13 13.68
C VAL A 459 9.28 -28.96 13.63
N ALA A 460 10.05 -28.82 12.54
CA ALA A 460 11.23 -29.64 12.31
C ALA A 460 12.29 -28.93 11.44
N VAL A 461 13.50 -29.49 11.42
CA VAL A 461 14.59 -28.99 10.58
C VAL A 461 14.25 -29.15 9.09
N MET A 462 13.58 -30.26 8.72
CA MET A 462 13.11 -30.56 7.37
C MET A 462 11.98 -31.59 7.40
N GLY A 463 11.27 -31.75 6.29
CA GLY A 463 10.25 -32.77 6.17
C GLY A 463 10.80 -34.19 6.39
N ALA A 464 9.98 -35.06 6.97
CA ALA A 464 10.37 -36.40 7.41
C ALA A 464 11.05 -37.24 6.29
N LYS A 465 10.51 -37.20 5.08
CA LYS A 465 11.07 -37.92 3.94
C LYS A 465 12.52 -37.55 3.62
N GLY A 466 12.84 -36.28 3.62
CA GLY A 466 14.20 -35.76 3.40
C GLY A 466 15.14 -36.10 4.57
N ALA A 467 14.65 -35.97 5.80
CA ALA A 467 15.42 -36.29 6.98
C ALA A 467 15.81 -37.76 7.06
N VAL A 468 14.88 -38.65 6.75
CA VAL A 468 15.12 -40.10 6.74
C VAL A 468 16.15 -40.51 5.68
N GLN A 469 16.14 -39.91 4.51
CA GLN A 469 17.15 -40.16 3.47
C GLN A 469 18.58 -39.83 3.95
N ILE A 470 18.73 -38.80 4.79
CA ILE A 470 20.02 -38.37 5.31
C ILE A 470 20.45 -39.22 6.51
N ILE A 471 19.55 -39.39 7.50
CA ILE A 471 19.87 -40.04 8.78
C ILE A 471 19.93 -41.55 8.67
N PHE A 472 18.97 -42.14 7.99
CA PHE A 472 18.79 -43.61 7.97
C PHE A 472 19.26 -44.29 6.67
N ARG A 473 19.79 -43.58 5.70
CA ARG A 473 20.45 -44.04 4.46
C ARG A 473 19.86 -45.35 3.92
N GLY A 474 18.57 -45.34 3.54
CA GLY A 474 17.93 -46.51 2.88
C GLY A 474 17.03 -47.36 3.76
N LYS A 475 16.76 -47.01 5.00
CA LYS A 475 15.69 -47.64 5.81
C LYS A 475 14.35 -47.04 5.39
N GLY A 476 13.38 -47.89 5.00
CA GLY A 476 12.13 -47.49 4.34
C GLY A 476 11.08 -46.82 5.23
N ALA A 477 9.79 -46.98 4.87
CA ALA A 477 8.63 -46.30 5.45
C ALA A 477 8.50 -46.36 6.99
N HIS A 478 9.04 -47.37 7.65
CA HIS A 478 9.04 -47.46 9.10
C HIS A 478 9.88 -46.33 9.76
N ALA A 479 11.04 -45.98 9.18
CA ALA A 479 11.89 -44.92 9.66
C ALA A 479 11.26 -43.51 9.48
N GLU A 480 10.43 -43.36 8.43
CA GLU A 480 9.67 -42.10 8.23
C GLU A 480 8.59 -41.92 9.29
N ALA A 481 7.83 -42.99 9.61
CA ALA A 481 6.83 -42.94 10.67
C ALA A 481 7.46 -42.68 12.06
N GLU A 482 8.60 -43.32 12.36
CA GLU A 482 9.35 -43.09 13.59
C GLU A 482 9.87 -41.64 13.67
N TYR A 483 10.33 -41.06 12.57
CA TYR A 483 10.79 -39.67 12.52
C TYR A 483 9.64 -38.67 12.72
N ILE A 484 8.48 -38.95 12.12
CA ILE A 484 7.28 -38.10 12.29
C ILE A 484 6.84 -38.09 13.75
N ASP A 485 6.71 -39.27 14.35
CA ASP A 485 6.30 -39.43 15.74
C ASP A 485 7.28 -38.70 16.70
N LYS A 486 8.56 -38.74 16.41
CA LYS A 486 9.60 -38.24 17.30
C LYS A 486 9.92 -36.76 17.11
N PHE A 487 9.81 -36.20 15.90
CA PHE A 487 10.32 -34.88 15.55
C PHE A 487 9.35 -34.00 14.75
N ALA A 488 8.51 -34.55 13.87
CA ALA A 488 7.65 -33.78 13.00
C ALA A 488 6.24 -33.60 13.59
N ASN A 489 6.18 -33.07 14.81
CA ASN A 489 4.96 -32.76 15.53
C ASN A 489 5.24 -31.54 16.46
N PRO A 490 4.22 -30.91 17.08
CA PRO A 490 4.43 -29.68 17.85
C PRO A 490 5.09 -29.91 19.23
N PHE A 491 5.06 -31.12 19.79
CA PHE A 491 5.51 -31.38 21.16
C PHE A 491 7.02 -31.14 21.40
N PRO A 492 7.95 -31.50 20.50
CA PRO A 492 9.36 -31.18 20.70
C PRO A 492 9.64 -29.68 20.85
N ALA A 493 8.91 -28.83 20.11
CA ALA A 493 9.01 -27.37 20.24
C ALA A 493 8.40 -26.87 21.55
N ALA A 494 7.26 -27.42 21.96
CA ALA A 494 6.59 -27.08 23.22
C ALA A 494 7.43 -27.46 24.43
N ILE A 495 7.98 -28.67 24.46
CA ILE A 495 8.86 -29.15 25.58
C ILE A 495 10.09 -28.23 25.75
N ARG A 496 10.58 -27.62 24.67
CA ARG A 496 11.74 -26.71 24.72
C ARG A 496 11.36 -25.25 24.98
N GLY A 497 10.07 -24.94 25.08
CA GLY A 497 9.59 -23.55 25.23
C GLY A 497 9.74 -22.70 23.97
N PHE A 498 9.81 -23.32 22.79
CA PHE A 498 9.88 -22.59 21.50
C PHE A 498 8.50 -22.16 21.01
N VAL A 499 7.45 -22.71 21.59
CA VAL A 499 6.07 -22.28 21.46
C VAL A 499 5.47 -22.15 22.85
N ASP A 500 4.58 -21.19 23.03
CA ASP A 500 4.00 -20.86 24.34
C ASP A 500 2.83 -21.80 24.71
N ASP A 501 2.04 -22.23 23.71
CA ASP A 501 0.95 -23.19 23.96
C ASP A 501 0.55 -23.91 22.66
N LEU A 502 -0.07 -25.09 22.84
CA LEU A 502 -0.83 -25.79 21.80
C LEU A 502 -2.30 -25.45 21.99
N ILE A 503 -2.91 -24.81 21.01
CA ILE A 503 -4.28 -24.34 21.10
C ILE A 503 -5.22 -25.11 20.17
N GLN A 504 -6.47 -25.25 20.59
CA GLN A 504 -7.54 -25.70 19.69
C GLN A 504 -7.76 -24.63 18.63
N PRO A 505 -7.85 -25.00 17.33
CA PRO A 505 -7.98 -24.02 16.25
C PRO A 505 -9.15 -23.08 16.40
N ASP A 506 -10.31 -23.54 16.90
CA ASP A 506 -11.51 -22.75 17.15
C ASP A 506 -11.29 -21.58 18.14
N THR A 507 -10.30 -21.69 19.04
CA THR A 507 -9.98 -20.66 20.05
C THR A 507 -9.03 -19.58 19.55
N THR A 508 -8.54 -19.68 18.31
CA THR A 508 -7.46 -18.81 17.77
C THR A 508 -7.81 -17.32 17.90
N ARG A 509 -9.02 -16.90 17.51
CA ARG A 509 -9.46 -15.51 17.64
C ARG A 509 -9.42 -15.04 19.09
N LEU A 510 -10.00 -15.80 20.01
CA LEU A 510 -10.02 -15.50 21.44
C LEU A 510 -8.61 -15.29 22.00
N ARG A 511 -7.68 -16.19 21.65
CA ARG A 511 -6.28 -16.11 22.11
C ARG A 511 -5.61 -14.84 21.58
N ILE A 512 -5.70 -14.58 20.28
CA ILE A 512 -5.12 -13.39 19.65
C ILE A 512 -5.67 -12.10 20.30
N CYS A 513 -6.99 -11.99 20.49
CA CYS A 513 -7.59 -10.79 21.10
C CYS A 513 -7.07 -10.54 22.52
N ARG A 514 -6.94 -11.58 23.34
CA ARG A 514 -6.39 -11.49 24.71
C ARG A 514 -4.93 -11.05 24.71
N ASP A 515 -4.12 -11.64 23.84
CA ASP A 515 -2.70 -11.29 23.75
C ASP A 515 -2.48 -9.87 23.23
N LEU A 516 -3.26 -9.43 22.26
CA LEU A 516 -3.21 -8.05 21.78
C LEU A 516 -3.59 -7.03 22.87
N GLU A 517 -4.50 -7.39 23.77
CA GLU A 517 -4.86 -6.55 24.92
C GLU A 517 -3.68 -6.46 25.90
N VAL A 518 -3.07 -7.60 26.26
CA VAL A 518 -1.91 -7.65 27.16
C VAL A 518 -0.71 -6.94 26.55
N LEU A 519 -0.43 -7.17 25.27
CA LEU A 519 0.71 -6.58 24.55
C LEU A 519 0.49 -5.12 24.15
N ALA A 520 -0.68 -4.54 24.40
CA ALA A 520 -0.96 -3.13 24.09
C ALA A 520 0.00 -2.16 24.77
N SER A 521 0.52 -2.54 25.94
CA SER A 521 1.51 -1.78 26.70
C SER A 521 2.97 -2.17 26.43
N LYS A 522 3.22 -3.03 25.42
CA LYS A 522 4.58 -3.47 25.09
C LYS A 522 5.46 -2.27 24.74
N VAL A 523 6.58 -2.15 25.43
CA VAL A 523 7.66 -1.21 25.14
C VAL A 523 8.93 -1.99 24.87
N GLN A 524 9.41 -1.93 23.64
CA GLN A 524 10.64 -2.58 23.22
C GLN A 524 11.45 -1.62 22.37
N THR A 525 12.73 -1.47 22.66
CA THR A 525 13.65 -0.61 21.92
C THR A 525 14.79 -1.45 21.35
N ASN A 526 15.27 -1.05 20.18
CA ASN A 526 16.49 -1.59 19.59
C ASN A 526 17.70 -0.79 20.07
N PRO A 527 18.93 -1.36 20.03
CA PRO A 527 20.14 -0.57 20.19
C PRO A 527 20.13 0.64 19.26
N TRP A 528 20.62 1.79 19.78
CA TRP A 528 20.69 2.99 18.97
C TRP A 528 21.52 2.77 17.69
N LYS A 529 21.03 3.25 16.58
CA LYS A 529 21.71 3.24 15.28
C LYS A 529 21.28 4.45 14.47
N LYS A 530 22.18 4.96 13.64
CA LYS A 530 21.86 6.08 12.73
C LYS A 530 20.74 5.71 11.76
N HIS A 531 20.78 4.52 11.20
CA HIS A 531 19.74 3.85 10.42
C HIS A 531 20.04 2.35 10.34
N ALA A 532 19.07 1.55 9.96
CA ALA A 532 19.30 0.14 9.69
C ALA A 532 20.15 -0.06 8.43
N ASN A 533 21.07 -1.03 8.46
CA ASN A 533 21.82 -1.48 7.28
C ASN A 533 21.25 -2.84 6.83
N MET A 534 20.05 -2.81 6.30
CA MET A 534 19.36 -4.00 5.81
C MET A 534 20.04 -4.51 4.54
N PRO A 535 20.14 -5.84 4.29
CA PRO A 535 20.59 -6.39 3.02
C PRO A 535 19.72 -5.87 1.86
N LEU A 536 20.31 -5.21 0.87
CA LEU A 536 19.60 -4.60 -0.27
C LEU A 536 19.59 -5.52 -1.50
#